data_04991f92f56dc3de6934043128511a9f
#
_entry.id   04991f92f56dc3de6934043128511a9f
#
_cell.length_a   1.000
_cell.length_b   1.000
_cell.length_c   1.000
_cell.angle_alpha   90.00
_cell.angle_beta   90.00
_cell.angle_gamma   90.00
#
_symmetry.space_group_name_H-M   'P 1'
#
loop_
_entity.id
_entity.type
_entity.pdbx_description
1 polymer ?
#
loop_
_entity_poly.entity_id
_entity_poly.type
_entity_poly.pdbx_seq_one_letter_code
_entity_poly.pdbx_strand_id
1 'polypeptide(L)'
;MKLHDTGVYLVNGVPQTSAPAGVTEADAKKGTIAYGILKAHNTGDSMQDLRMKFDSMTSHDITYVGIIQTARASGMTEFPLPYVMTNCHNSLCAVGGTINEDDHQFALSAAHKYGGIYVPPNMAVIHSYNREMMSGCGRMILGSDSHTRYGALGTMAVGEGGGELAKQLVGRTYDMSYPGVVAIYLTGKPAPGVGPHDVALALVAATYANGYVKNKVMEFVGPGVANLSADYRNGIDVMTTETTCWSSIWQTDDTTKEYFVQHGRPEAYKELKPADVRSEER
;
A
#
# COMPACT_ATOMS: atom_id res chain seq x y z
N MET A 1 2.42 23.31 -5.74
CA MET A 1 2.63 22.04 -6.45
C MET A 1 2.68 22.30 -7.96
N LYS A 2 3.51 21.57 -8.71
CA LYS A 2 3.61 21.68 -10.17
C LYS A 2 3.26 20.30 -10.75
N LEU A 3 2.31 20.26 -11.68
CA LEU A 3 1.97 19.07 -12.46
C LEU A 3 2.72 19.14 -13.80
N HIS A 4 3.12 18.00 -14.33
CA HIS A 4 3.74 17.85 -15.63
C HIS A 4 2.75 17.17 -16.59
N ASP A 5 2.62 17.69 -17.80
CA ASP A 5 1.68 17.17 -18.80
C ASP A 5 2.27 16.03 -19.65
N THR A 6 3.57 15.83 -19.54
CA THR A 6 4.31 14.80 -20.28
C THR A 6 5.10 13.92 -19.32
N GLY A 7 5.51 12.75 -19.79
CA GLY A 7 6.40 11.86 -19.06
C GLY A 7 7.69 12.57 -18.61
N VAL A 8 8.17 12.20 -17.43
CA VAL A 8 9.39 12.75 -16.82
C VAL A 8 10.39 11.65 -16.59
N TYR A 9 11.65 11.91 -16.88
CA TYR A 9 12.76 11.03 -16.53
C TYR A 9 13.41 11.54 -15.25
N LEU A 10 13.73 10.62 -14.33
CA LEU A 10 14.62 10.92 -13.22
C LEU A 10 15.99 10.33 -13.55
N VAL A 11 17.00 11.20 -13.66
CA VAL A 11 18.39 10.80 -13.94
C VAL A 11 19.23 11.18 -12.74
N ASN A 12 19.78 10.18 -12.06
CA ASN A 12 20.49 10.38 -10.78
C ASN A 12 19.65 11.19 -9.78
N GLY A 13 18.35 10.94 -9.73
CA GLY A 13 17.41 11.63 -8.85
C GLY A 13 17.01 13.04 -9.29
N VAL A 14 17.41 13.51 -10.47
CA VAL A 14 17.06 14.83 -11.01
C VAL A 14 16.02 14.70 -12.11
N PRO A 15 14.86 15.42 -12.02
CA PRO A 15 13.83 15.39 -13.05
C PRO A 15 14.31 16.02 -14.37
N GLN A 16 14.06 15.34 -15.49
CA GLN A 16 14.35 15.79 -16.86
C GLN A 16 13.16 15.49 -17.77
N THR A 17 12.94 16.31 -18.77
CA THR A 17 11.84 16.16 -19.75
C THR A 17 12.21 15.30 -20.97
N SER A 18 13.49 14.94 -21.11
CA SER A 18 13.99 14.13 -22.24
C SER A 18 14.74 12.91 -21.73
N ALA A 19 14.62 11.81 -22.48
CA ALA A 19 15.40 10.60 -22.22
C ALA A 19 16.90 10.87 -22.35
N PRO A 20 17.73 10.27 -21.47
CA PRO A 20 19.17 10.21 -21.70
C PRO A 20 19.50 9.46 -22.99
N ALA A 21 20.63 9.79 -23.60
CA ALA A 21 21.08 9.14 -24.83
C ALA A 21 21.19 7.61 -24.62
N GLY A 22 20.61 6.83 -25.53
CA GLY A 22 20.67 5.37 -25.51
C GLY A 22 19.67 4.68 -24.54
N VAL A 23 18.82 5.43 -23.86
CA VAL A 23 17.78 4.87 -22.96
C VAL A 23 16.43 4.92 -23.65
N THR A 24 15.76 3.77 -23.74
CA THR A 24 14.38 3.70 -24.20
C THR A 24 13.42 3.99 -23.04
N GLU A 25 12.24 4.51 -23.34
CA GLU A 25 11.18 4.70 -22.33
C GLU A 25 10.81 3.37 -21.64
N ALA A 26 10.73 2.29 -22.43
CA ALA A 26 10.42 0.96 -21.90
C ALA A 26 11.47 0.46 -20.89
N ASP A 27 12.75 0.76 -21.12
CA ASP A 27 13.81 0.39 -20.17
C ASP A 27 13.81 1.30 -18.94
N ALA A 28 13.59 2.59 -19.14
CA ALA A 28 13.51 3.54 -18.02
C ALA A 28 12.33 3.24 -17.08
N LYS A 29 11.17 2.79 -17.58
CA LYS A 29 10.02 2.34 -16.76
C LYS A 29 10.38 1.21 -15.80
N LYS A 30 11.31 0.33 -16.18
CA LYS A 30 11.78 -0.76 -15.31
C LYS A 30 12.57 -0.28 -14.09
N GLY A 31 13.04 0.97 -14.11
CA GLY A 31 13.80 1.59 -13.04
C GLY A 31 12.96 2.11 -11.88
N THR A 32 11.62 2.05 -11.93
CA THR A 32 10.75 2.47 -10.82
C THR A 32 10.74 1.44 -9.71
N ILE A 33 10.56 1.89 -8.46
CA ILE A 33 10.39 1.00 -7.30
C ILE A 33 9.15 0.13 -7.51
N ALA A 34 8.06 0.76 -7.98
CA ALA A 34 6.80 0.08 -8.26
C ALA A 34 6.98 -1.09 -9.25
N TYR A 35 7.72 -0.90 -10.34
CA TYR A 35 7.99 -1.98 -11.29
C TYR A 35 8.67 -3.17 -10.63
N GLY A 36 9.69 -2.92 -9.82
CA GLY A 36 10.42 -3.98 -9.12
C GLY A 36 9.52 -4.81 -8.20
N ILE A 37 8.64 -4.16 -7.43
CA ILE A 37 7.70 -4.82 -6.53
C ILE A 37 6.64 -5.61 -7.32
N LEU A 38 6.02 -4.99 -8.31
CA LEU A 38 5.01 -5.64 -9.15
C LEU A 38 5.58 -6.87 -9.87
N LYS A 39 6.79 -6.76 -10.41
CA LYS A 39 7.48 -7.88 -11.06
C LYS A 39 7.73 -9.04 -10.10
N ALA A 40 8.12 -8.75 -8.85
CA ALA A 40 8.41 -9.78 -7.85
C ALA A 40 7.14 -10.55 -7.41
N HIS A 41 5.96 -9.92 -7.50
CA HIS A 41 4.68 -10.50 -7.09
C HIS A 41 3.82 -10.99 -8.26
N ASN A 42 4.25 -10.75 -9.49
CA ASN A 42 3.55 -11.24 -10.67
C ASN A 42 3.91 -12.71 -10.93
N THR A 43 2.91 -13.56 -10.94
CA THR A 43 3.03 -14.99 -11.25
C THR A 43 2.79 -15.32 -12.73
N GLY A 44 2.43 -14.31 -13.52
CA GLY A 44 2.25 -14.43 -14.98
C GLY A 44 3.54 -14.08 -15.73
N ASP A 45 3.56 -14.40 -17.02
CA ASP A 45 4.71 -14.14 -17.90
C ASP A 45 4.72 -12.73 -18.51
N SER A 46 3.58 -12.03 -18.46
CA SER A 46 3.40 -10.68 -19.00
C SER A 46 3.51 -9.61 -17.91
N MET A 47 4.20 -8.51 -18.22
CA MET A 47 4.16 -7.31 -17.40
C MET A 47 3.07 -6.32 -17.87
N GLN A 48 2.29 -6.64 -18.90
CA GLN A 48 1.11 -5.86 -19.28
C GLN A 48 -0.13 -6.33 -18.54
N ASP A 49 -0.32 -7.65 -18.46
CA ASP A 49 -1.43 -8.32 -17.77
C ASP A 49 -0.85 -9.08 -16.58
N LEU A 50 -0.98 -8.49 -15.41
CA LEU A 50 -0.38 -8.99 -14.17
C LEU A 50 -1.32 -9.99 -13.49
N ARG A 51 -0.74 -11.04 -12.92
CA ARG A 51 -1.40 -12.03 -12.05
C ARG A 51 -0.76 -11.99 -10.69
N MET A 52 -1.25 -11.09 -9.84
CA MET A 52 -0.59 -10.75 -8.60
C MET A 52 -0.92 -11.73 -7.47
N LYS A 53 0.08 -11.97 -6.63
CA LYS A 53 -0.04 -12.61 -5.31
C LYS A 53 0.43 -11.63 -4.25
N PHE A 54 -0.22 -11.68 -3.08
CA PHE A 54 0.11 -10.82 -1.94
C PHE A 54 0.84 -11.63 -0.86
N ASP A 55 1.66 -10.95 -0.05
CA ASP A 55 2.37 -11.57 1.08
C ASP A 55 1.46 -11.78 2.28
N SER A 56 0.45 -10.92 2.45
CA SER A 56 -0.55 -11.04 3.49
C SER A 56 -1.83 -10.29 3.13
N MET A 57 -2.88 -10.59 3.88
CA MET A 57 -4.16 -9.90 3.80
C MET A 57 -4.56 -9.32 5.14
N THR A 58 -5.43 -8.30 5.09
CA THR A 58 -5.99 -7.70 6.29
C THR A 58 -7.44 -7.28 6.09
N SER A 59 -8.26 -7.45 7.12
CA SER A 59 -9.66 -7.03 7.15
C SER A 59 -10.06 -6.56 8.52
N HIS A 60 -11.14 -5.83 8.59
CA HIS A 60 -11.76 -5.38 9.84
C HIS A 60 -13.15 -6.00 10.03
N ASP A 61 -13.72 -5.78 11.20
CA ASP A 61 -14.97 -6.37 11.68
C ASP A 61 -16.22 -6.07 10.83
N ILE A 62 -16.19 -5.04 9.99
CA ILE A 62 -17.31 -4.79 9.05
C ILE A 62 -17.24 -5.73 7.82
N THR A 63 -16.08 -6.28 7.49
CA THR A 63 -15.85 -6.93 6.17
C THR A 63 -15.46 -8.41 6.25
N TYR A 64 -14.68 -8.84 7.25
CA TYR A 64 -14.11 -10.20 7.25
C TYR A 64 -15.16 -11.32 7.28
N VAL A 65 -16.32 -11.11 7.93
CA VAL A 65 -17.38 -12.13 7.99
C VAL A 65 -17.83 -12.52 6.58
N GLY A 66 -18.22 -11.53 5.77
CA GLY A 66 -18.67 -11.76 4.41
C GLY A 66 -17.56 -12.35 3.51
N ILE A 67 -16.32 -11.88 3.68
CA ILE A 67 -15.16 -12.39 2.93
C ILE A 67 -14.93 -13.87 3.22
N ILE A 68 -14.86 -14.24 4.50
CA ILE A 68 -14.59 -15.63 4.93
C ILE A 68 -15.74 -16.54 4.56
N GLN A 69 -17.00 -16.10 4.72
CA GLN A 69 -18.18 -16.90 4.33
C GLN A 69 -18.19 -17.16 2.82
N THR A 70 -17.87 -16.15 2.00
CA THR A 70 -17.77 -16.28 0.54
C THR A 70 -16.65 -17.26 0.16
N ALA A 71 -15.48 -17.12 0.75
CA ALA A 71 -14.36 -18.02 0.50
C ALA A 71 -14.68 -19.47 0.93
N ARG A 72 -15.31 -19.64 2.10
CA ARG A 72 -15.75 -20.95 2.60
C ARG A 72 -16.77 -21.62 1.66
N ALA A 73 -17.75 -20.86 1.18
CA ALA A 73 -18.71 -21.36 0.20
C ALA A 73 -18.06 -21.71 -1.16
N SER A 74 -16.89 -21.14 -1.43
CA SER A 74 -16.07 -21.40 -2.62
C SER A 74 -15.02 -22.51 -2.43
N GLY A 75 -15.06 -23.24 -1.28
CA GLY A 75 -14.21 -24.41 -1.04
C GLY A 75 -12.93 -24.13 -0.24
N MET A 76 -12.79 -22.97 0.42
CA MET A 76 -11.66 -22.67 1.29
C MET A 76 -11.63 -23.63 2.50
N THR A 77 -10.46 -24.22 2.77
CA THR A 77 -10.22 -25.14 3.90
C THR A 77 -9.26 -24.57 4.94
N GLU A 78 -8.38 -23.64 4.52
CA GLU A 78 -7.41 -22.92 5.36
C GLU A 78 -7.11 -21.56 4.73
N PHE A 79 -6.50 -20.66 5.48
CA PHE A 79 -6.00 -19.40 4.91
C PHE A 79 -4.65 -19.67 4.19
N PRO A 80 -4.58 -19.47 2.88
CA PRO A 80 -3.37 -19.79 2.10
C PRO A 80 -2.21 -18.80 2.29
N LEU A 81 -2.46 -17.69 2.99
CA LEU A 81 -1.49 -16.65 3.31
C LEU A 81 -1.85 -16.04 4.67
N PRO A 82 -0.91 -15.35 5.36
CA PRO A 82 -1.21 -14.65 6.60
C PRO A 82 -2.40 -13.70 6.44
N TYR A 83 -3.43 -13.88 7.24
CA TYR A 83 -4.64 -13.07 7.22
C TYR A 83 -4.91 -12.47 8.59
N VAL A 84 -4.85 -11.13 8.66
CA VAL A 84 -5.07 -10.34 9.87
C VAL A 84 -6.51 -9.89 9.93
N MET A 85 -7.20 -10.22 11.02
CA MET A 85 -8.57 -9.81 11.29
C MET A 85 -8.59 -8.89 12.51
N THR A 86 -8.90 -7.61 12.32
CA THR A 86 -8.90 -6.60 13.37
C THR A 86 -10.33 -6.21 13.76
N ASN A 87 -10.55 -5.97 15.04
CA ASN A 87 -11.83 -5.55 15.60
C ASN A 87 -11.76 -4.09 16.02
N CYS A 88 -11.87 -3.19 15.05
CA CYS A 88 -11.56 -1.77 15.25
C CYS A 88 -12.63 -0.80 14.74
N HIS A 89 -13.57 -1.21 13.89
CA HIS A 89 -14.63 -0.34 13.39
C HIS A 89 -15.90 -0.42 14.26
N ASN A 90 -16.31 -1.63 14.62
CA ASN A 90 -17.43 -1.89 15.50
C ASN A 90 -16.93 -2.34 16.87
N SER A 91 -16.08 -1.54 17.51
CA SER A 91 -15.57 -1.83 18.85
C SER A 91 -16.70 -1.93 19.84
N LEU A 92 -16.68 -2.97 20.68
CA LEU A 92 -17.68 -3.19 21.74
C LEU A 92 -17.80 -2.01 22.70
N CYS A 93 -16.73 -1.30 22.95
CA CYS A 93 -16.74 -0.09 23.78
C CYS A 93 -17.59 1.05 23.21
N ALA A 94 -17.72 1.12 21.88
CA ALA A 94 -18.44 2.18 21.22
C ALA A 94 -19.89 1.81 20.93
N VAL A 95 -20.15 0.56 20.53
CA VAL A 95 -21.48 0.12 20.03
C VAL A 95 -22.19 -0.81 20.99
N GLY A 96 -21.49 -1.76 21.60
CA GLY A 96 -22.06 -2.68 22.60
C GLY A 96 -23.23 -3.54 22.09
N GLY A 97 -23.30 -3.79 20.79
CA GLY A 97 -24.36 -4.58 20.17
C GLY A 97 -23.98 -6.06 20.02
N THR A 98 -24.96 -6.96 20.20
CA THR A 98 -24.76 -8.42 20.07
C THR A 98 -24.25 -8.83 18.70
N ILE A 99 -24.66 -8.15 17.64
CA ILE A 99 -24.17 -8.40 16.27
C ILE A 99 -22.67 -8.20 16.18
N ASN A 100 -22.14 -7.12 16.77
CA ASN A 100 -20.70 -6.84 16.75
C ASN A 100 -19.91 -7.88 17.56
N GLU A 101 -20.49 -8.32 18.68
CA GLU A 101 -19.89 -9.39 19.49
C GLU A 101 -19.86 -10.72 18.73
N ASP A 102 -20.92 -11.06 18.01
CA ASP A 102 -20.99 -12.24 17.14
C ASP A 102 -19.93 -12.18 16.03
N ASP A 103 -19.73 -11.03 15.39
CA ASP A 103 -18.70 -10.82 14.39
C ASP A 103 -17.29 -11.05 14.98
N HIS A 104 -17.02 -10.54 16.17
CA HIS A 104 -15.77 -10.74 16.88
C HIS A 104 -15.52 -12.20 17.26
N GLN A 105 -16.54 -12.89 17.75
CA GLN A 105 -16.48 -14.32 18.04
C GLN A 105 -16.29 -15.15 16.75
N PHE A 106 -16.95 -14.74 15.67
CA PHE A 106 -16.73 -15.36 14.36
C PHE A 106 -15.27 -15.26 13.93
N ALA A 107 -14.66 -14.06 14.01
CA ALA A 107 -13.26 -13.87 13.63
C ALA A 107 -12.30 -14.71 14.48
N LEU A 108 -12.51 -14.77 15.80
CA LEU A 108 -11.71 -15.59 16.70
C LEU A 108 -11.81 -17.07 16.31
N SER A 109 -13.03 -17.56 16.08
CA SER A 109 -13.26 -18.94 15.68
C SER A 109 -12.67 -19.25 14.30
N ALA A 110 -12.75 -18.31 13.37
CA ALA A 110 -12.17 -18.43 12.05
C ALA A 110 -10.63 -18.47 12.10
N ALA A 111 -10.00 -17.60 12.93
CA ALA A 111 -8.57 -17.63 13.13
C ALA A 111 -8.08 -18.99 13.66
N HIS A 112 -8.76 -19.55 14.66
CA HIS A 112 -8.45 -20.87 15.19
C HIS A 112 -8.63 -21.99 14.14
N LYS A 113 -9.71 -21.89 13.36
CA LYS A 113 -10.05 -22.92 12.38
C LYS A 113 -9.18 -22.91 11.14
N TYR A 114 -8.85 -21.72 10.61
CA TYR A 114 -8.20 -21.54 9.31
C TYR A 114 -6.76 -21.04 9.39
N GLY A 115 -6.22 -20.74 10.60
CA GLY A 115 -4.83 -20.34 10.79
C GLY A 115 -4.55 -18.85 10.66
N GLY A 116 -5.54 -17.96 10.94
CA GLY A 116 -5.40 -16.52 10.85
C GLY A 116 -4.83 -15.83 12.10
N ILE A 117 -4.65 -14.53 12.01
CA ILE A 117 -4.22 -13.65 13.10
C ILE A 117 -5.44 -12.85 13.58
N TYR A 118 -5.87 -13.09 14.80
CA TYR A 118 -6.97 -12.36 15.43
C TYR A 118 -6.42 -11.23 16.29
N VAL A 119 -6.86 -10.00 16.00
CA VAL A 119 -6.53 -8.81 16.80
C VAL A 119 -7.80 -8.38 17.54
N PRO A 120 -7.85 -8.54 18.87
CA PRO A 120 -9.04 -8.25 19.65
C PRO A 120 -9.39 -6.75 19.66
N PRO A 121 -10.64 -6.39 20.02
CA PRO A 121 -11.04 -5.01 20.17
C PRO A 121 -10.16 -4.26 21.16
N ASN A 122 -9.97 -2.97 20.94
CA ASN A 122 -9.15 -2.06 21.76
C ASN A 122 -7.65 -2.33 21.79
N MET A 123 -7.15 -3.25 20.96
CA MET A 123 -5.70 -3.51 20.85
C MET A 123 -5.07 -2.62 19.79
N ALA A 124 -5.60 -2.60 18.57
CA ALA A 124 -5.06 -1.80 17.48
C ALA A 124 -6.10 -1.52 16.40
N VAL A 125 -5.95 -0.40 15.71
CA VAL A 125 -6.61 -0.13 14.43
C VAL A 125 -5.92 -0.97 13.35
N ILE A 126 -6.68 -1.42 12.33
CA ILE A 126 -6.18 -2.24 11.23
C ILE A 126 -4.87 -1.70 10.64
N HIS A 127 -4.80 -0.38 10.36
CA HIS A 127 -3.63 0.21 9.72
C HIS A 127 -2.43 0.31 10.64
N SER A 128 -2.62 0.62 11.93
CA SER A 128 -1.55 0.63 12.92
C SER A 128 -0.94 -0.75 13.08
N TYR A 129 -1.79 -1.78 13.28
CA TYR A 129 -1.30 -3.16 13.38
C TYR A 129 -0.50 -3.60 12.16
N ASN A 130 -1.02 -3.34 10.96
CA ASN A 130 -0.33 -3.76 9.74
C ASN A 130 0.99 -3.00 9.51
N ARG A 131 1.06 -1.70 9.80
CA ARG A 131 2.30 -0.94 9.72
C ARG A 131 3.36 -1.48 10.68
N GLU A 132 2.98 -1.72 11.92
CA GLU A 132 3.90 -2.15 12.97
C GLU A 132 4.31 -3.62 12.82
N MET A 133 3.37 -4.53 12.48
CA MET A 133 3.56 -5.96 12.56
C MET A 133 3.73 -6.66 11.21
N MET A 134 3.15 -6.16 10.13
CA MET A 134 3.06 -6.88 8.85
C MET A 134 3.83 -6.22 7.72
N SER A 135 3.99 -4.88 7.73
CA SER A 135 4.71 -4.17 6.68
C SER A 135 6.18 -4.59 6.57
N GLY A 136 6.76 -4.41 5.41
CA GLY A 136 8.18 -4.65 5.13
C GLY A 136 8.52 -4.18 3.73
N CYS A 137 9.74 -3.70 3.54
CA CYS A 137 10.18 -3.12 2.28
C CYS A 137 10.12 -4.14 1.13
N GLY A 138 9.38 -3.81 0.09
CA GLY A 138 9.17 -4.66 -1.07
C GLY A 138 8.02 -5.65 -0.94
N ARG A 139 7.28 -5.65 0.17
CA ARG A 139 6.07 -6.48 0.34
C ARG A 139 4.85 -5.88 -0.33
N MET A 140 3.84 -6.75 -0.55
CA MET A 140 2.49 -6.36 -0.99
C MET A 140 1.43 -6.88 -0.02
N ILE A 141 0.51 -6.01 0.39
CA ILE A 141 -0.59 -6.34 1.31
C ILE A 141 -1.93 -5.94 0.67
N LEU A 142 -2.89 -6.87 0.70
CA LEU A 142 -4.26 -6.61 0.26
C LEU A 142 -5.18 -6.43 1.48
N GLY A 143 -5.91 -5.34 1.51
CA GLY A 143 -6.83 -5.04 2.61
C GLY A 143 -8.25 -4.76 2.14
N SER A 144 -9.23 -5.00 3.01
CA SER A 144 -10.63 -4.69 2.75
C SER A 144 -11.05 -3.26 3.13
N ASP A 145 -10.08 -2.45 3.54
CA ASP A 145 -10.27 -1.04 3.86
C ASP A 145 -9.59 -0.17 2.79
N SER A 146 -10.26 0.88 2.33
CA SER A 146 -9.74 1.79 1.29
C SER A 146 -8.46 2.49 1.69
N HIS A 147 -8.22 2.72 2.99
CA HIS A 147 -7.01 3.32 3.53
C HIS A 147 -5.87 2.31 3.77
N THR A 148 -5.94 1.12 3.18
CA THR A 148 -4.83 0.16 3.17
C THR A 148 -3.70 0.71 2.31
N ARG A 149 -2.88 1.58 2.92
CA ARG A 149 -1.74 2.30 2.34
C ARG A 149 -0.57 2.26 3.32
N TYR A 150 0.51 1.58 2.92
CA TYR A 150 1.70 1.39 3.76
C TYR A 150 2.98 1.68 2.97
N GLY A 151 2.85 2.44 1.88
CA GLY A 151 3.93 2.82 0.98
C GLY A 151 5.08 3.54 1.67
N ALA A 152 4.77 4.38 2.67
CA ALA A 152 5.75 5.10 3.48
C ALA A 152 6.74 4.17 4.21
N LEU A 153 6.37 2.92 4.42
CA LEU A 153 7.21 1.87 5.00
C LEU A 153 7.73 0.86 3.96
N GLY A 154 7.74 1.26 2.68
CA GLY A 154 8.23 0.43 1.59
C GLY A 154 7.31 -0.75 1.24
N THR A 155 6.06 -0.78 1.71
CA THR A 155 5.09 -1.83 1.42
C THR A 155 4.01 -1.32 0.47
N MET A 156 3.91 -1.90 -0.72
CA MET A 156 2.83 -1.59 -1.65
C MET A 156 1.54 -2.23 -1.16
N ALA A 157 0.64 -1.43 -0.59
CA ALA A 157 -0.60 -1.91 -0.03
C ALA A 157 -1.80 -1.40 -0.83
N VAL A 158 -2.79 -2.28 -1.00
CA VAL A 158 -3.96 -2.03 -1.85
C VAL A 158 -5.23 -2.29 -1.05
N GLY A 159 -6.14 -1.33 -1.07
CA GLY A 159 -7.48 -1.48 -0.51
C GLY A 159 -8.47 -1.90 -1.60
N GLU A 160 -9.21 -3.00 -1.37
CA GLU A 160 -10.12 -3.58 -2.35
C GLU A 160 -11.42 -4.06 -1.72
N GLY A 161 -12.41 -4.34 -2.56
CA GLY A 161 -13.66 -4.95 -2.14
C GLY A 161 -13.52 -6.40 -1.71
N GLY A 162 -14.42 -6.86 -0.85
CA GLY A 162 -14.39 -8.21 -0.26
C GLY A 162 -14.31 -9.35 -1.26
N GLY A 163 -14.82 -9.18 -2.48
CA GLY A 163 -14.73 -10.18 -3.55
C GLY A 163 -13.29 -10.50 -3.97
N GLU A 164 -12.43 -9.49 -4.05
CA GLU A 164 -11.01 -9.70 -4.39
C GLU A 164 -10.27 -10.41 -3.25
N LEU A 165 -10.57 -10.07 -1.98
CA LEU A 165 -10.00 -10.77 -0.86
C LEU A 165 -10.45 -12.23 -0.80
N ALA A 166 -11.74 -12.50 -1.05
CA ALA A 166 -12.25 -13.87 -1.10
C ALA A 166 -11.57 -14.72 -2.18
N LYS A 167 -11.22 -14.13 -3.34
CA LYS A 167 -10.44 -14.81 -4.38
C LYS A 167 -9.05 -15.23 -3.87
N GLN A 168 -8.37 -14.37 -3.11
CA GLN A 168 -7.07 -14.72 -2.53
C GLN A 168 -7.19 -15.90 -1.56
N LEU A 169 -8.25 -15.93 -0.74
CA LEU A 169 -8.49 -17.01 0.21
C LEU A 169 -8.77 -18.38 -0.44
N VAL A 170 -9.13 -18.41 -1.70
CA VAL A 170 -9.24 -19.65 -2.49
C VAL A 170 -8.07 -19.84 -3.47
N GLY A 171 -6.95 -19.16 -3.21
CA GLY A 171 -5.70 -19.32 -3.95
C GLY A 171 -5.65 -18.70 -5.34
N ARG A 172 -6.65 -17.90 -5.73
CA ARG A 172 -6.65 -17.21 -7.03
C ARG A 172 -5.73 -16.00 -7.03
N THR A 173 -5.42 -15.50 -8.22
CA THR A 173 -4.62 -14.28 -8.42
C THR A 173 -5.51 -13.05 -8.43
N TYR A 174 -4.90 -11.90 -8.16
CA TYR A 174 -5.45 -10.58 -8.42
C TYR A 174 -4.99 -10.16 -9.82
N ASP A 175 -5.91 -10.19 -10.77
CA ASP A 175 -5.61 -9.95 -12.18
C ASP A 175 -5.88 -8.49 -12.53
N MET A 176 -4.86 -7.83 -13.11
CA MET A 176 -4.94 -6.43 -13.49
C MET A 176 -4.00 -6.08 -14.64
N SER A 177 -4.31 -5.03 -15.37
CA SER A 177 -3.32 -4.43 -16.29
C SER A 177 -2.25 -3.68 -15.51
N TYR A 178 -1.03 -3.61 -16.06
CA TYR A 178 0.06 -2.87 -15.43
C TYR A 178 -0.36 -1.41 -15.16
N PRO A 179 -0.33 -0.94 -13.91
CA PRO A 179 -0.70 0.44 -13.59
C PRO A 179 0.40 1.40 -14.03
N GLY A 180 0.02 2.57 -14.50
CA GLY A 180 0.96 3.64 -14.69
C GLY A 180 1.61 4.06 -13.36
N VAL A 181 2.82 4.62 -13.42
CA VAL A 181 3.52 5.15 -12.25
C VAL A 181 3.67 6.65 -12.39
N VAL A 182 3.34 7.38 -11.34
CA VAL A 182 3.46 8.85 -11.26
C VAL A 182 4.44 9.22 -10.16
N ALA A 183 5.50 9.94 -10.50
CA ALA A 183 6.46 10.43 -9.51
C ALA A 183 5.86 11.58 -8.70
N ILE A 184 5.89 11.44 -7.39
CA ILE A 184 5.64 12.52 -6.44
C ILE A 184 7.01 13.00 -5.94
N TYR A 185 7.57 13.98 -6.67
CA TYR A 185 8.92 14.46 -6.39
C TYR A 185 8.91 15.52 -5.30
N LEU A 186 9.37 15.13 -4.11
CA LEU A 186 9.40 15.99 -2.93
C LEU A 186 10.70 16.77 -2.82
N THR A 187 10.58 18.07 -2.56
CA THR A 187 11.71 18.98 -2.33
C THR A 187 11.48 19.81 -1.06
N GLY A 188 12.56 20.25 -0.43
CA GLY A 188 12.47 21.08 0.77
C GLY A 188 11.90 20.35 1.99
N LYS A 189 11.25 21.11 2.86
CA LYS A 189 10.60 20.61 4.08
C LYS A 189 9.30 21.37 4.35
N PRO A 190 8.35 20.81 5.09
CA PRO A 190 7.14 21.53 5.49
C PRO A 190 7.47 22.79 6.29
N ALA A 191 6.69 23.84 6.08
CA ALA A 191 6.76 25.05 6.90
C ALA A 191 6.25 24.75 8.33
N PRO A 192 6.66 25.53 9.35
CA PRO A 192 6.08 25.40 10.69
C PRO A 192 4.56 25.52 10.65
N GLY A 193 3.86 24.59 11.34
CA GLY A 193 2.41 24.52 11.41
C GLY A 193 1.74 23.77 10.25
N VAL A 194 2.50 23.32 9.25
CA VAL A 194 1.98 22.44 8.17
C VAL A 194 2.15 21.00 8.58
N GLY A 195 1.02 20.28 8.72
CA GLY A 195 0.98 18.86 9.05
C GLY A 195 0.90 17.93 7.82
N PRO A 196 1.00 16.62 8.02
CA PRO A 196 0.90 15.65 6.92
C PRO A 196 -0.45 15.72 6.22
N HIS A 197 -1.52 16.02 6.95
CA HIS A 197 -2.86 16.16 6.41
C HIS A 197 -2.98 17.33 5.43
N ASP A 198 -2.31 18.47 5.71
CA ASP A 198 -2.29 19.62 4.79
C ASP A 198 -1.60 19.27 3.48
N VAL A 199 -0.50 18.50 3.54
CA VAL A 199 0.20 18.02 2.35
C VAL A 199 -0.69 17.07 1.55
N ALA A 200 -1.36 16.13 2.23
CA ALA A 200 -2.28 15.20 1.60
C ALA A 200 -3.46 15.91 0.91
N LEU A 201 -4.08 16.89 1.58
CA LEU A 201 -5.17 17.70 0.99
C LEU A 201 -4.68 18.48 -0.25
N ALA A 202 -3.45 18.99 -0.22
CA ALA A 202 -2.87 19.65 -1.39
C ALA A 202 -2.65 18.68 -2.57
N LEU A 203 -2.27 17.42 -2.29
CA LEU A 203 -2.18 16.36 -3.30
C LEU A 203 -3.55 16.03 -3.89
N VAL A 204 -4.55 15.80 -3.03
CA VAL A 204 -5.92 15.52 -3.46
C VAL A 204 -6.47 16.66 -4.32
N ALA A 205 -6.33 17.91 -3.87
CA ALA A 205 -6.80 19.09 -4.61
C ALA A 205 -6.16 19.20 -6.00
N ALA A 206 -4.88 18.83 -6.14
CA ALA A 206 -4.16 18.91 -7.40
C ALA A 206 -4.47 17.78 -8.39
N THR A 207 -4.86 16.59 -7.89
CA THR A 207 -4.86 15.36 -8.70
C THR A 207 -6.20 14.69 -8.86
N TYR A 208 -7.17 14.95 -7.96
CA TYR A 208 -8.46 14.26 -7.96
C TYR A 208 -9.34 14.65 -9.15
N ALA A 209 -9.62 15.96 -9.32
CA ALA A 209 -10.60 16.44 -10.29
C ALA A 209 -10.20 16.14 -11.76
N ASN A 210 -8.90 16.08 -12.05
CA ASN A 210 -8.37 15.79 -13.38
C ASN A 210 -8.01 14.32 -13.60
N GLY A 211 -8.18 13.47 -12.58
CA GLY A 211 -7.84 12.04 -12.64
C GLY A 211 -6.35 11.77 -12.87
N TYR A 212 -5.47 12.69 -12.49
CA TYR A 212 -4.05 12.64 -12.79
C TYR A 212 -3.36 11.36 -12.35
N VAL A 213 -3.73 10.85 -11.18
CA VAL A 213 -3.17 9.61 -10.59
C VAL A 213 -4.17 8.46 -10.55
N LYS A 214 -5.35 8.62 -11.17
CA LYS A 214 -6.41 7.61 -11.11
C LYS A 214 -5.92 6.26 -11.61
N ASN A 215 -6.11 5.22 -10.80
CA ASN A 215 -5.70 3.83 -11.07
C ASN A 215 -4.19 3.65 -11.32
N LYS A 216 -3.36 4.58 -10.85
CA LYS A 216 -1.90 4.55 -10.98
C LYS A 216 -1.23 4.35 -9.63
N VAL A 217 0.04 4.04 -9.63
CA VAL A 217 0.88 4.05 -8.43
C VAL A 217 1.49 5.43 -8.24
N MET A 218 1.33 5.99 -7.05
CA MET A 218 2.06 7.20 -6.64
C MET A 218 3.39 6.81 -6.03
N GLU A 219 4.50 7.14 -6.68
CA GLU A 219 5.84 6.83 -6.20
C GLU A 219 6.53 8.07 -5.65
N PHE A 220 6.67 8.12 -4.32
CA PHE A 220 7.23 9.26 -3.59
C PHE A 220 8.74 9.20 -3.52
N VAL A 221 9.39 10.20 -4.06
CA VAL A 221 10.83 10.27 -4.25
C VAL A 221 11.35 11.69 -4.13
N GLY A 222 12.65 11.85 -4.21
CA GLY A 222 13.31 13.15 -4.17
C GLY A 222 13.91 13.50 -2.80
N PRO A 223 14.71 14.56 -2.75
CA PRO A 223 15.49 14.90 -1.55
C PRO A 223 14.63 15.34 -0.36
N GLY A 224 13.39 15.78 -0.59
CA GLY A 224 12.46 16.17 0.46
C GLY A 224 11.99 15.00 1.33
N VAL A 225 12.06 13.74 0.85
CA VAL A 225 11.67 12.57 1.62
C VAL A 225 12.45 12.48 2.93
N ALA A 226 13.75 12.70 2.90
CA ALA A 226 14.64 12.64 4.07
C ALA A 226 14.31 13.70 5.16
N ASN A 227 13.52 14.71 4.84
CA ASN A 227 13.12 15.75 5.78
C ASN A 227 11.83 15.44 6.54
N LEU A 228 11.23 14.26 6.29
CA LEU A 228 9.96 13.84 6.87
C LEU A 228 10.17 12.64 7.81
N SER A 229 9.61 12.71 9.01
CA SER A 229 9.57 11.56 9.92
C SER A 229 8.72 10.42 9.35
N ALA A 230 8.87 9.21 9.86
CA ALA A 230 8.06 8.06 9.47
C ALA A 230 6.55 8.34 9.65
N ASP A 231 6.17 8.95 10.77
CA ASP A 231 4.77 9.31 11.05
C ASP A 231 4.23 10.35 10.07
N TYR A 232 5.06 11.33 9.72
CA TYR A 232 4.67 12.34 8.74
C TYR A 232 4.42 11.72 7.36
N ARG A 233 5.30 10.81 6.92
CA ARG A 233 5.12 10.06 5.66
C ARG A 233 3.88 9.18 5.71
N ASN A 234 3.64 8.46 6.81
CA ASN A 234 2.45 7.63 7.00
C ASN A 234 1.15 8.47 6.97
N GLY A 235 1.18 9.67 7.53
CA GLY A 235 0.04 10.58 7.52
C GLY A 235 -0.30 11.14 6.13
N ILE A 236 0.69 11.32 5.25
CA ILE A 236 0.47 11.64 3.84
C ILE A 236 -0.02 10.40 3.10
N ASP A 237 0.67 9.27 3.29
CA ASP A 237 0.49 8.05 2.52
C ASP A 237 -0.93 7.47 2.66
N VAL A 238 -1.47 7.46 3.88
CA VAL A 238 -2.82 6.95 4.14
C VAL A 238 -3.89 7.70 3.35
N MET A 239 -3.71 8.99 3.13
CA MET A 239 -4.66 9.84 2.41
C MET A 239 -4.50 9.78 0.89
N THR A 240 -3.52 9.05 0.37
CA THR A 240 -3.38 8.88 -1.09
C THR A 240 -4.59 8.17 -1.71
N THR A 241 -5.33 7.38 -0.93
CA THR A 241 -6.56 6.74 -1.37
C THR A 241 -7.58 7.76 -1.88
N GLU A 242 -7.64 8.95 -1.29
CA GLU A 242 -8.57 10.02 -1.67
C GLU A 242 -8.23 10.65 -3.04
N THR A 243 -7.07 10.34 -3.60
CA THR A 243 -6.70 10.74 -4.96
C THR A 243 -7.20 9.78 -6.03
N THR A 244 -7.83 8.66 -5.63
CA THR A 244 -8.21 7.54 -6.50
C THR A 244 -7.02 6.78 -7.13
N CYS A 245 -5.81 6.91 -6.58
CA CYS A 245 -4.68 6.09 -7.00
C CYS A 245 -4.90 4.62 -6.62
N TRP A 246 -4.29 3.70 -7.38
CA TRP A 246 -4.38 2.27 -7.08
C TRP A 246 -3.56 1.91 -5.84
N SER A 247 -2.35 2.44 -5.73
CA SER A 247 -1.48 2.25 -4.57
C SER A 247 -0.45 3.38 -4.47
N SER A 248 0.34 3.35 -3.41
CA SER A 248 1.47 4.26 -3.18
C SER A 248 2.70 3.48 -2.74
N ILE A 249 3.88 4.03 -3.04
CA ILE A 249 5.17 3.51 -2.59
C ILE A 249 6.16 4.66 -2.42
N TRP A 250 7.04 4.56 -1.45
CA TRP A 250 8.05 5.56 -1.15
C TRP A 250 9.44 4.96 -1.27
N GLN A 251 10.41 5.78 -1.67
CA GLN A 251 11.80 5.43 -1.43
C GLN A 251 12.05 5.29 0.07
N THR A 252 12.87 4.32 0.47
CA THR A 252 13.18 4.03 1.88
C THR A 252 14.57 4.52 2.22
N ASP A 253 14.75 4.88 3.47
CA ASP A 253 15.99 5.46 4.01
C ASP A 253 16.20 5.06 5.47
N ASP A 254 17.17 5.71 6.15
CA ASP A 254 17.47 5.45 7.56
C ASP A 254 16.25 5.71 8.47
N THR A 255 15.38 6.67 8.15
CA THR A 255 14.13 6.90 8.90
C THR A 255 13.20 5.69 8.85
N THR A 256 13.07 5.07 7.68
CA THR A 256 12.30 3.82 7.53
C THR A 256 12.95 2.66 8.27
N LYS A 257 14.29 2.57 8.22
CA LYS A 257 15.06 1.56 8.95
C LYS A 257 14.86 1.68 10.45
N GLU A 258 14.98 2.91 10.98
CA GLU A 258 14.80 3.20 12.40
C GLU A 258 13.40 2.82 12.88
N TYR A 259 12.36 3.11 12.09
CA TYR A 259 10.99 2.69 12.38
C TYR A 259 10.91 1.17 12.62
N PHE A 260 11.46 0.36 11.72
CA PHE A 260 11.43 -1.11 11.88
C PHE A 260 12.29 -1.59 13.07
N VAL A 261 13.42 -0.95 13.32
CA VAL A 261 14.26 -1.26 14.51
C VAL A 261 13.49 -1.00 15.80
N GLN A 262 12.82 0.15 15.91
CA GLN A 262 12.01 0.50 17.09
C GLN A 262 10.84 -0.47 17.33
N HIS A 263 10.30 -1.08 16.27
CA HIS A 263 9.25 -2.10 16.37
C HIS A 263 9.80 -3.54 16.47
N GLY A 264 11.11 -3.71 16.72
CA GLY A 264 11.74 -5.03 16.89
C GLY A 264 11.81 -5.87 15.61
N ARG A 265 11.71 -5.22 14.42
CA ARG A 265 11.66 -5.88 13.11
C ARG A 265 12.70 -5.34 12.12
N PRO A 266 13.98 -5.27 12.49
CA PRO A 266 15.02 -4.73 11.62
C PRO A 266 15.14 -5.49 10.28
N GLU A 267 14.80 -6.76 10.24
CA GLU A 267 14.79 -7.60 9.04
C GLU A 267 13.73 -7.19 8.00
N ALA A 268 12.72 -6.43 8.40
CA ALA A 268 11.69 -5.91 7.50
C ALA A 268 12.20 -4.74 6.65
N TYR A 269 13.33 -4.17 7.00
CA TYR A 269 13.95 -3.09 6.23
C TYR A 269 14.74 -3.63 5.03
N LYS A 270 14.53 -2.98 3.91
CA LYS A 270 15.36 -3.07 2.71
C LYS A 270 15.43 -1.69 2.06
N GLU A 271 16.58 -1.30 1.55
CA GLU A 271 16.68 -0.07 0.77
C GLU A 271 15.87 -0.23 -0.55
N LEU A 272 14.89 0.64 -0.72
CA LEU A 272 14.14 0.80 -1.96
C LEU A 272 14.43 2.20 -2.49
N LYS A 273 15.06 2.24 -3.62
CA LYS A 273 15.31 3.48 -4.34
C LYS A 273 15.14 3.25 -5.84
N PRO A 274 14.77 4.29 -6.59
CA PRO A 274 14.71 4.20 -8.04
C PRO A 274 16.09 3.92 -8.61
N ALA A 275 16.13 3.31 -9.80
CA ALA A 275 17.36 3.21 -10.57
C ALA A 275 17.88 4.60 -10.95
N ASP A 276 19.18 4.67 -11.31
CA ASP A 276 19.83 5.93 -11.71
C ASP A 276 19.17 6.59 -12.93
N VAL A 277 18.52 5.79 -13.77
CA VAL A 277 17.68 6.28 -14.86
C VAL A 277 16.34 5.57 -14.81
N ARG A 278 15.27 6.35 -14.72
CA ARG A 278 13.91 5.84 -14.78
C ARG A 278 12.97 6.84 -15.43
N SER A 279 11.84 6.37 -15.96
CA SER A 279 10.78 7.24 -16.44
C SER A 279 9.47 6.97 -15.74
N GLU A 280 8.71 8.02 -15.58
CA GLU A 280 7.37 8.05 -15.05
C GLU A 280 6.40 8.49 -16.15
N GLU A 281 5.15 8.13 -16.06
CA GLU A 281 4.15 8.59 -17.02
C GLU A 281 3.97 10.11 -16.97
N ARG A 282 4.13 10.68 -15.77
CA ARG A 282 4.02 12.13 -15.53
C ARG A 282 4.82 12.57 -14.33
#